data_6faa14b0fdf580bf90c99fb7790e8582
#
_entry.id   6faa14b0fdf580bf90c99fb7790e8582
#
_cell.length_a   1.000
_cell.length_b   1.000
_cell.length_c   1.000
_cell.angle_alpha   90.00
_cell.angle_beta   90.00
_cell.angle_gamma   90.00
#
_symmetry.space_group_name_H-M   'P 1'
#
loop_
_entity.id
_entity.type
_entity.pdbx_description
1 polymer ?
#
loop_
_entity_poly.entity_id
_entity_poly.type
_entity_poly.pdbx_seq_one_letter_code
_entity_poly.pdbx_strand_id
1 'polypeptide(L)'
;MRSEALKHRSTWRMLFAQINQGTAGWMQTTAGSWYVLTEAGSTTALSFFVIASMTPSLFLNPVGGRLMQSYSPVAMVKVLAPLAALAPLLIAGLYATDTLSIPLLFVLTVIGSSFRALQAPTFAKILPLTVPESQRAAVLGYSAIAFNVSRSVGPVIAGITGTGLAYLLSGVGFLIVAAIMFVTPLGSAQSTPTTTGPSASQSAAPKGSSFRRALRLMWNITAVRILFLCVVVFYLVSGSIHQLLAAVAKDTSTTSLALGTLYACAAIGAILTNRPVLRYLDNNGHRTRLLSIVIVAAALTVVAFGFSSGLIFDMALMVILGALGEAMYLVVQRSILLELDEADSGAIFGLFLAILTGASILGSIGLGLLMDAVGVRSGLVTLGVVTLVIAVPLILLVTRASSKPQQASTDD
;
A
#
# COMPACT_ATOMS: atom_id res chain seq x y z
N MET A 1 6.33 0.10 -28.89
CA MET A 1 4.93 0.30 -29.28
C MET A 1 4.26 1.14 -28.20
N ARG A 2 3.95 2.41 -28.47
CA ARG A 2 3.05 3.18 -27.60
C ARG A 2 1.69 2.51 -27.68
N SER A 3 1.17 2.00 -26.58
CA SER A 3 -0.08 1.26 -26.61
C SER A 3 -1.19 2.19 -27.10
N GLU A 4 -2.04 1.70 -27.97
CA GLU A 4 -3.18 2.43 -28.51
C GLU A 4 -4.12 2.95 -27.41
N ALA A 5 -4.11 2.30 -26.24
CA ALA A 5 -4.85 2.70 -25.07
C ALA A 5 -4.57 4.16 -24.62
N LEU A 6 -3.36 4.64 -24.81
CA LEU A 6 -2.99 6.01 -24.47
C LEU A 6 -3.41 7.06 -25.51
N LYS A 7 -3.96 6.66 -26.63
CA LYS A 7 -4.54 7.61 -27.62
C LYS A 7 -5.90 8.16 -27.18
N HIS A 8 -6.59 7.47 -26.28
CA HIS A 8 -7.91 7.89 -25.78
C HIS A 8 -7.78 9.02 -24.74
N ARG A 9 -8.36 10.17 -25.03
CA ARG A 9 -8.33 11.36 -24.17
C ARG A 9 -8.97 11.10 -22.79
N SER A 10 -10.00 10.26 -22.73
CA SER A 10 -10.63 9.82 -21.49
C SER A 10 -9.68 9.01 -20.59
N THR A 11 -8.87 8.11 -21.18
CA THR A 11 -7.91 7.31 -20.46
C THR A 11 -6.85 8.19 -19.78
N TRP A 12 -6.28 9.16 -20.48
CA TRP A 12 -5.33 10.11 -19.90
C TRP A 12 -5.92 10.92 -18.76
N ARG A 13 -7.15 11.42 -18.93
CA ARG A 13 -7.84 12.17 -17.87
C ARG A 13 -8.05 11.30 -16.63
N MET A 14 -8.42 10.03 -16.80
CA MET A 14 -8.61 9.10 -15.69
C MET A 14 -7.29 8.73 -15.00
N LEU A 15 -6.23 8.46 -15.75
CA LEU A 15 -4.89 8.20 -15.19
C LEU A 15 -4.37 9.43 -14.44
N PHE A 16 -4.56 10.63 -14.99
CA PHE A 16 -4.17 11.87 -14.32
C PHE A 16 -4.97 12.12 -13.04
N ALA A 17 -6.29 11.85 -13.04
CA ALA A 17 -7.11 11.92 -11.85
C ALA A 17 -6.65 10.91 -10.79
N GLN A 18 -6.30 9.68 -11.19
CA GLN A 18 -5.77 8.66 -10.29
C GLN A 18 -4.42 9.07 -9.68
N ILE A 19 -3.50 9.62 -10.49
CA ILE A 19 -2.22 10.13 -10.01
C ILE A 19 -2.43 11.26 -8.99
N ASN A 20 -3.29 12.22 -9.30
CA ASN A 20 -3.60 13.32 -8.38
C ASN A 20 -4.19 12.83 -7.06
N GLN A 21 -5.18 11.92 -7.12
CA GLN A 21 -5.78 11.35 -5.92
C GLN A 21 -4.76 10.59 -5.07
N GLY A 22 -3.94 9.76 -5.71
CA GLY A 22 -2.90 9.00 -5.02
C GLY A 22 -1.85 9.92 -4.39
N THR A 23 -1.35 10.89 -5.15
CA THR A 23 -0.36 11.90 -4.69
C THR A 23 -0.91 12.69 -3.51
N ALA A 24 -2.15 13.21 -3.61
CA ALA A 24 -2.81 13.91 -2.53
C ALA A 24 -2.92 13.04 -1.25
N GLY A 25 -3.27 11.77 -1.40
CA GLY A 25 -3.34 10.85 -0.27
C GLY A 25 -2.00 10.61 0.40
N TRP A 26 -0.93 10.37 -0.36
CA TRP A 26 0.41 10.17 0.17
C TRP A 26 1.00 11.44 0.79
N MET A 27 0.70 12.62 0.22
CA MET A 27 1.07 13.91 0.82
C MET A 27 0.47 14.08 2.22
N GLN A 28 -0.83 13.78 2.41
CA GLN A 28 -1.49 13.87 3.72
C GLN A 28 -0.84 12.94 4.75
N THR A 29 -0.59 11.67 4.35
CA THR A 29 0.02 10.71 5.25
C THR A 29 1.41 11.16 5.68
N THR A 30 2.22 11.65 4.74
CA THR A 30 3.59 12.11 5.02
C THR A 30 3.59 13.37 5.89
N ALA A 31 2.81 14.38 5.51
CA ALA A 31 2.71 15.64 6.25
C ALA A 31 2.14 15.44 7.67
N GLY A 32 1.10 14.62 7.80
CA GLY A 32 0.50 14.32 9.11
C GLY A 32 1.43 13.49 9.99
N SER A 33 2.14 12.51 9.43
CA SER A 33 3.14 11.74 10.18
C SER A 33 4.25 12.63 10.73
N TRP A 34 4.74 13.55 9.91
CA TRP A 34 5.76 14.52 10.32
C TRP A 34 5.23 15.44 11.42
N TYR A 35 4.04 16.02 11.24
CA TYR A 35 3.41 16.89 12.22
C TYR A 35 3.20 16.22 13.56
N VAL A 36 2.58 15.01 13.57
CA VAL A 36 2.33 14.28 14.82
C VAL A 36 3.65 14.01 15.55
N LEU A 37 4.69 13.59 14.83
CA LEU A 37 5.98 13.30 15.47
C LEU A 37 6.67 14.54 15.99
N THR A 38 6.54 15.70 15.32
CA THR A 38 7.15 16.95 15.77
C THR A 38 6.44 17.54 16.97
N GLU A 39 5.10 17.51 16.99
CA GLU A 39 4.26 18.09 18.06
C GLU A 39 4.12 17.16 19.27
N ALA A 40 3.91 15.87 19.06
CA ALA A 40 3.75 14.91 20.16
C ALA A 40 5.07 14.40 20.73
N GLY A 41 6.16 14.41 19.94
CA GLY A 41 7.44 13.85 20.33
C GLY A 41 7.43 12.34 20.58
N SER A 42 6.37 11.62 20.17
CA SER A 42 6.14 10.20 20.46
C SER A 42 5.93 9.38 19.19
N THR A 43 6.68 8.30 19.04
CA THR A 43 6.52 7.33 17.95
C THR A 43 5.28 6.46 18.13
N THR A 44 4.83 6.28 19.36
CA THR A 44 3.53 5.65 19.66
C THR A 44 2.37 6.50 19.13
N ALA A 45 2.39 7.82 19.35
CA ALA A 45 1.39 8.73 18.79
C ALA A 45 1.39 8.69 17.25
N LEU A 46 2.56 8.62 16.63
CA LEU A 46 2.71 8.41 15.19
C LEU A 46 2.05 7.10 14.73
N SER A 47 2.25 6.00 15.47
CA SER A 47 1.61 4.72 15.16
C SER A 47 0.08 4.82 15.19
N PHE A 48 -0.48 5.48 16.19
CA PHE A 48 -1.94 5.71 16.25
C PHE A 48 -2.45 6.60 15.12
N PHE A 49 -1.69 7.60 14.70
CA PHE A 49 -2.03 8.42 13.53
C PHE A 49 -2.11 7.58 12.25
N VAL A 50 -1.13 6.71 12.02
CA VAL A 50 -1.12 5.79 10.88
C VAL A 50 -2.34 4.87 10.91
N ILE A 51 -2.67 4.30 12.08
CA ILE A 51 -3.86 3.47 12.26
C ILE A 51 -5.12 4.27 11.93
N ALA A 52 -5.25 5.46 12.47
CA ALA A 52 -6.40 6.35 12.21
C ALA A 52 -6.57 6.64 10.72
N SER A 53 -5.46 6.85 10.00
CA SER A 53 -5.48 7.11 8.55
C SER A 53 -5.87 5.90 7.70
N MET A 54 -5.59 4.66 8.16
CA MET A 54 -5.81 3.41 7.43
C MET A 54 -7.09 2.67 7.81
N THR A 55 -7.53 2.82 9.06
CA THR A 55 -8.71 2.13 9.59
C THR A 55 -9.96 2.30 8.73
N PRO A 56 -10.32 3.49 8.24
CA PRO A 56 -11.47 3.64 7.37
C PRO A 56 -11.42 2.76 6.12
N SER A 57 -10.23 2.56 5.54
CA SER A 57 -10.06 1.75 4.34
C SER A 57 -10.41 0.27 4.57
N LEU A 58 -10.13 -0.27 5.76
CA LEU A 58 -10.45 -1.66 6.11
C LEU A 58 -11.96 -1.93 6.11
N PHE A 59 -12.75 -0.96 6.58
CA PHE A 59 -14.19 -1.11 6.73
C PHE A 59 -14.98 -0.51 5.57
N LEU A 60 -14.54 0.60 4.99
CA LEU A 60 -15.31 1.36 4.01
C LEU A 60 -14.98 1.01 2.54
N ASN A 61 -13.81 0.43 2.22
CA ASN A 61 -13.56 -0.06 0.87
C ASN A 61 -14.61 -1.08 0.40
N PRO A 62 -15.02 -2.08 1.22
CA PRO A 62 -16.10 -3.00 0.87
C PRO A 62 -17.46 -2.30 0.70
N VAL A 63 -17.71 -1.28 1.51
CA VAL A 63 -18.95 -0.47 1.41
C VAL A 63 -18.95 0.31 0.09
N GLY A 64 -17.84 0.95 -0.27
CA GLY A 64 -17.67 1.61 -1.57
C GLY A 64 -17.92 0.66 -2.74
N GLY A 65 -17.39 -0.58 -2.65
CA GLY A 65 -17.64 -1.63 -3.64
C GLY A 65 -19.12 -2.01 -3.78
N ARG A 66 -19.88 -2.04 -2.66
CA ARG A 66 -21.34 -2.28 -2.68
C ARG A 66 -22.10 -1.10 -3.25
N LEU A 67 -21.74 0.12 -2.88
CA LEU A 67 -22.39 1.34 -3.40
C LEU A 67 -22.30 1.43 -4.93
N MET A 68 -21.23 0.92 -5.54
CA MET A 68 -21.09 0.84 -7.00
C MET A 68 -22.05 -0.16 -7.67
N GLN A 69 -22.80 -0.94 -6.93
CA GLN A 69 -23.88 -1.77 -7.49
C GLN A 69 -25.16 -0.95 -7.69
N SER A 70 -25.36 0.09 -6.88
CA SER A 70 -26.54 0.96 -6.90
C SER A 70 -26.27 2.32 -7.54
N TYR A 71 -25.05 2.81 -7.47
CA TYR A 71 -24.65 4.12 -7.95
C TYR A 71 -23.57 4.02 -9.03
N SER A 72 -23.62 4.93 -9.99
CA SER A 72 -22.58 5.07 -11.01
C SER A 72 -21.23 5.40 -10.34
N PRO A 73 -20.14 4.67 -10.66
CA PRO A 73 -18.80 4.95 -10.11
C PRO A 73 -18.36 6.39 -10.36
N VAL A 74 -18.73 6.97 -11.51
CA VAL A 74 -18.44 8.36 -11.86
C VAL A 74 -19.19 9.33 -10.95
N ALA A 75 -20.49 9.08 -10.69
CA ALA A 75 -21.29 9.90 -9.78
C ALA A 75 -20.72 9.85 -8.37
N MET A 76 -20.27 8.68 -7.91
CA MET A 76 -19.60 8.53 -6.61
C MET A 76 -18.35 9.41 -6.51
N VAL A 77 -17.47 9.41 -7.52
CA VAL A 77 -16.26 10.27 -7.50
C VAL A 77 -16.62 11.74 -7.51
N LYS A 78 -17.63 12.16 -8.30
CA LYS A 78 -18.11 13.56 -8.36
C LYS A 78 -18.55 14.08 -6.99
N VAL A 79 -19.13 13.23 -6.15
CA VAL A 79 -19.57 13.60 -4.79
C VAL A 79 -18.46 13.42 -3.77
N LEU A 80 -17.76 12.28 -3.79
CA LEU A 80 -16.82 11.93 -2.75
C LEU A 80 -15.50 12.68 -2.86
N ALA A 81 -15.05 13.09 -4.07
CA ALA A 81 -13.79 13.81 -4.22
C ALA A 81 -13.84 15.23 -3.61
N PRO A 82 -14.89 16.06 -3.82
CA PRO A 82 -14.99 17.33 -3.09
C PRO A 82 -15.08 17.14 -1.57
N LEU A 83 -15.82 16.14 -1.09
CA LEU A 83 -15.92 15.85 0.34
C LEU A 83 -14.56 15.40 0.91
N ALA A 84 -13.78 14.63 0.16
CA ALA A 84 -12.43 14.24 0.56
C ALA A 84 -11.45 15.43 0.59
N ALA A 85 -11.73 16.50 -0.17
CA ALA A 85 -10.94 17.73 -0.16
C ALA A 85 -11.16 18.59 1.10
N LEU A 86 -12.34 18.49 1.74
CA LEU A 86 -12.68 19.35 2.89
C LEU A 86 -11.72 19.15 4.06
N ALA A 87 -11.42 17.92 4.41
CA ALA A 87 -10.56 17.61 5.55
C ALA A 87 -9.14 18.22 5.40
N PRO A 88 -8.40 17.98 4.30
CA PRO A 88 -7.07 18.56 4.15
C PRO A 88 -7.11 20.08 4.01
N LEU A 89 -8.13 20.68 3.40
CA LEU A 89 -8.26 22.15 3.35
C LEU A 89 -8.50 22.74 4.73
N LEU A 90 -9.34 22.10 5.56
CA LEU A 90 -9.54 22.50 6.95
C LEU A 90 -8.26 22.38 7.77
N ILE A 91 -7.53 21.25 7.62
CA ILE A 91 -6.24 21.06 8.30
C ILE A 91 -5.24 22.15 7.88
N ALA A 92 -5.16 22.48 6.58
CA ALA A 92 -4.28 23.54 6.10
C ALA A 92 -4.64 24.92 6.70
N GLY A 93 -5.94 25.24 6.78
CA GLY A 93 -6.42 26.49 7.40
C GLY A 93 -6.12 26.56 8.90
N LEU A 94 -6.39 25.47 9.64
CA LEU A 94 -6.10 25.38 11.07
C LEU A 94 -4.60 25.44 11.35
N TYR A 95 -3.78 24.82 10.50
CA TYR A 95 -2.33 24.91 10.59
C TYR A 95 -1.83 26.35 10.37
N ALA A 96 -2.38 27.07 9.38
CA ALA A 96 -1.99 28.44 9.07
C ALA A 96 -2.37 29.45 10.17
N THR A 97 -3.36 29.10 11.00
CA THR A 97 -3.81 29.93 12.15
C THR A 97 -3.22 29.45 13.49
N ASP A 98 -2.27 28.50 13.47
CA ASP A 98 -1.69 27.89 14.68
C ASP A 98 -2.72 27.31 15.67
N THR A 99 -3.89 26.91 15.16
CA THR A 99 -5.00 26.32 15.95
C THR A 99 -5.15 24.83 15.78
N LEU A 100 -4.30 24.20 14.94
CA LEU A 100 -4.35 22.77 14.70
C LEU A 100 -3.84 22.00 15.93
N SER A 101 -4.73 21.23 16.56
CA SER A 101 -4.35 20.30 17.64
C SER A 101 -4.25 18.86 17.12
N ILE A 102 -3.46 18.02 17.82
CA ILE A 102 -3.30 16.60 17.47
C ILE A 102 -4.65 15.87 17.45
N PRO A 103 -5.54 15.97 18.46
CA PRO A 103 -6.84 15.30 18.39
C PRO A 103 -7.68 15.75 17.19
N LEU A 104 -7.66 17.03 16.85
CA LEU A 104 -8.40 17.57 15.71
C LEU A 104 -7.83 17.04 14.37
N LEU A 105 -6.50 16.95 14.25
CA LEU A 105 -5.84 16.33 13.12
C LEU A 105 -6.29 14.87 12.95
N PHE A 106 -6.36 14.08 14.03
CA PHE A 106 -6.84 12.69 13.99
C PHE A 106 -8.28 12.60 13.49
N VAL A 107 -9.18 13.40 14.06
CA VAL A 107 -10.60 13.41 13.65
C VAL A 107 -10.74 13.76 12.17
N LEU A 108 -10.11 14.83 11.73
CA LEU A 108 -10.15 15.25 10.31
C LEU A 108 -9.51 14.22 9.39
N THR A 109 -8.42 13.57 9.81
CA THR A 109 -7.79 12.49 9.06
C THR A 109 -8.71 11.30 8.89
N VAL A 110 -9.41 10.86 9.94
CA VAL A 110 -10.40 9.77 9.87
C VAL A 110 -11.55 10.14 8.92
N ILE A 111 -12.07 11.36 9.01
CA ILE A 111 -13.16 11.84 8.14
C ILE A 111 -12.68 11.84 6.66
N GLY A 112 -11.55 12.47 6.36
CA GLY A 112 -11.02 12.55 5.00
C GLY A 112 -10.67 11.18 4.41
N SER A 113 -10.04 10.30 5.20
CA SER A 113 -9.71 8.94 4.78
C SER A 113 -10.96 8.07 4.59
N SER A 114 -12.07 8.36 5.28
CA SER A 114 -13.36 7.68 5.06
C SER A 114 -13.92 7.96 3.67
N PHE A 115 -13.93 9.22 3.24
CA PHE A 115 -14.36 9.56 1.87
C PHE A 115 -13.45 8.95 0.81
N ARG A 116 -12.13 8.96 1.03
CA ARG A 116 -11.16 8.31 0.13
C ARG A 116 -11.39 6.80 0.04
N ALA A 117 -11.65 6.15 1.17
CA ALA A 117 -11.89 4.70 1.23
C ALA A 117 -13.14 4.30 0.43
N LEU A 118 -14.23 5.05 0.53
CA LEU A 118 -15.43 4.83 -0.27
C LEU A 118 -15.17 5.01 -1.78
N GLN A 119 -14.26 5.92 -2.14
CA GLN A 119 -13.91 6.24 -3.52
C GLN A 119 -12.88 5.27 -4.12
N ALA A 120 -12.03 4.63 -3.32
CA ALA A 120 -10.89 3.84 -3.79
C ALA A 120 -11.23 2.79 -4.86
N PRO A 121 -12.33 1.99 -4.76
CA PRO A 121 -12.65 0.99 -5.75
C PRO A 121 -13.17 1.54 -7.08
N THR A 122 -13.54 2.82 -7.15
CA THR A 122 -14.17 3.41 -8.33
C THR A 122 -13.23 3.51 -9.53
N PHE A 123 -11.97 3.89 -9.31
CA PHE A 123 -10.98 4.00 -10.40
C PHE A 123 -10.68 2.67 -11.06
N ALA A 124 -10.56 1.60 -10.26
CA ALA A 124 -10.36 0.25 -10.79
C ALA A 124 -11.51 -0.19 -11.72
N LYS A 125 -12.74 0.31 -11.47
CA LYS A 125 -13.91 0.02 -12.29
C LYS A 125 -14.04 0.97 -13.50
N ILE A 126 -13.75 2.27 -13.35
CA ILE A 126 -13.91 3.27 -14.41
C ILE A 126 -12.82 3.11 -15.49
N LEU A 127 -11.57 2.90 -15.07
CA LEU A 127 -10.43 3.00 -15.96
C LEU A 127 -10.48 1.98 -17.13
N PRO A 128 -10.82 0.69 -16.93
CA PRO A 128 -10.99 -0.26 -18.03
C PRO A 128 -12.10 0.09 -19.01
N LEU A 129 -13.11 0.88 -18.57
CA LEU A 129 -14.23 1.31 -19.42
C LEU A 129 -13.86 2.45 -20.38
N THR A 130 -12.69 3.05 -20.22
CA THR A 130 -12.21 4.12 -21.12
C THR A 130 -11.63 3.61 -22.42
N VAL A 131 -11.46 2.30 -22.59
CA VAL A 131 -10.83 1.65 -23.74
C VAL A 131 -11.58 0.40 -24.17
N PRO A 132 -11.41 -0.05 -25.44
CA PRO A 132 -11.92 -1.33 -25.91
C PRO A 132 -11.38 -2.51 -25.08
N GLU A 133 -12.08 -3.64 -25.11
CA GLU A 133 -11.77 -4.82 -24.30
C GLU A 133 -10.32 -5.33 -24.47
N SER A 134 -9.84 -5.36 -25.72
CA SER A 134 -8.47 -5.77 -26.06
C SER A 134 -7.37 -4.94 -25.41
N GLN A 135 -7.69 -3.73 -24.92
CA GLN A 135 -6.71 -2.81 -24.32
C GLN A 135 -6.85 -2.68 -22.80
N ARG A 136 -7.85 -3.33 -22.17
CA ARG A 136 -8.11 -3.23 -20.72
C ARG A 136 -6.93 -3.66 -19.87
N ALA A 137 -6.25 -4.75 -20.25
CA ALA A 137 -5.06 -5.22 -19.52
C ALA A 137 -3.91 -4.19 -19.54
N ALA A 138 -3.71 -3.51 -20.68
CA ALA A 138 -2.69 -2.46 -20.78
C ALA A 138 -3.01 -1.26 -19.90
N VAL A 139 -4.28 -0.83 -19.83
CA VAL A 139 -4.72 0.30 -18.98
C VAL A 139 -4.57 -0.03 -17.50
N LEU A 140 -4.85 -1.27 -17.09
CA LEU A 140 -4.59 -1.71 -15.71
C LEU A 140 -3.11 -1.68 -15.37
N GLY A 141 -2.22 -2.03 -16.32
CA GLY A 141 -0.78 -1.86 -16.16
C GLY A 141 -0.39 -0.38 -15.96
N TYR A 142 -0.97 0.56 -16.71
CA TYR A 142 -0.75 2.00 -16.50
C TYR A 142 -1.31 2.48 -15.14
N SER A 143 -2.43 1.92 -14.69
CA SER A 143 -2.97 2.21 -13.34
C SER A 143 -1.99 1.82 -12.23
N ALA A 144 -1.32 0.68 -12.35
CA ALA A 144 -0.28 0.26 -11.41
C ALA A 144 0.92 1.22 -11.41
N ILE A 145 1.35 1.68 -12.60
CA ILE A 145 2.40 2.70 -12.73
C ILE A 145 1.94 4.01 -12.07
N ALA A 146 0.72 4.46 -12.33
CA ALA A 146 0.14 5.67 -11.74
C ALA A 146 0.16 5.60 -10.21
N PHE A 147 -0.20 4.46 -9.62
CA PHE A 147 -0.15 4.23 -8.18
C PHE A 147 1.29 4.36 -7.63
N ASN A 148 2.27 3.72 -8.27
CA ASN A 148 3.67 3.80 -7.85
C ASN A 148 4.25 5.21 -7.99
N VAL A 149 3.92 5.93 -9.06
CA VAL A 149 4.29 7.35 -9.23
C VAL A 149 3.71 8.20 -8.10
N SER A 150 2.45 8.03 -7.77
CA SER A 150 1.80 8.76 -6.67
C SER A 150 2.45 8.50 -5.32
N ARG A 151 2.78 7.23 -5.05
CA ARG A 151 3.45 6.80 -3.82
C ARG A 151 4.86 7.40 -3.68
N SER A 152 5.53 7.69 -4.79
CA SER A 152 6.86 8.31 -4.80
C SER A 152 6.79 9.82 -4.73
N VAL A 153 5.94 10.42 -5.57
CA VAL A 153 5.87 11.88 -5.77
C VAL A 153 5.19 12.58 -4.58
N GLY A 154 4.13 11.99 -4.02
CA GLY A 154 3.38 12.57 -2.91
C GLY A 154 4.25 12.92 -1.69
N PRO A 155 5.01 11.96 -1.13
CA PRO A 155 5.90 12.22 -0.01
C PRO A 155 6.99 13.24 -0.30
N VAL A 156 7.56 13.23 -1.52
CA VAL A 156 8.58 14.21 -1.92
C VAL A 156 8.00 15.62 -1.93
N ILE A 157 6.81 15.81 -2.52
CA ILE A 157 6.14 17.11 -2.49
C ILE A 157 5.89 17.55 -1.05
N ALA A 158 5.34 16.67 -0.21
CA ALA A 158 5.10 16.97 1.20
C ALA A 158 6.38 17.35 1.96
N GLY A 159 7.48 16.65 1.66
CA GLY A 159 8.80 16.93 2.25
C GLY A 159 9.35 18.30 1.85
N ILE A 160 9.17 18.72 0.59
CA ILE A 160 9.63 20.02 0.09
C ILE A 160 8.75 21.17 0.61
N THR A 161 7.43 20.95 0.61
CA THR A 161 6.46 22.03 0.91
C THR A 161 6.17 22.21 2.39
N GLY A 162 6.49 21.23 3.22
CA GLY A 162 6.12 21.22 4.63
C GLY A 162 4.64 20.94 4.87
N THR A 163 4.24 20.88 6.14
CA THR A 163 2.92 20.38 6.56
C THR A 163 1.75 21.17 5.99
N GLY A 164 1.71 22.49 6.21
CA GLY A 164 0.56 23.31 5.83
C GLY A 164 0.29 23.32 4.33
N LEU A 165 1.34 23.60 3.53
CA LEU A 165 1.22 23.66 2.07
C LEU A 165 0.94 22.26 1.48
N ALA A 166 1.50 21.18 2.05
CA ALA A 166 1.20 19.83 1.62
C ALA A 166 -0.30 19.49 1.78
N TYR A 167 -0.91 19.88 2.90
CA TYR A 167 -2.36 19.69 3.10
C TYR A 167 -3.18 20.55 2.14
N LEU A 168 -2.79 21.81 1.91
CA LEU A 168 -3.45 22.70 0.94
C LEU A 168 -3.42 22.09 -0.47
N LEU A 169 -2.22 21.71 -0.95
CA LEU A 169 -2.04 21.10 -2.26
C LEU A 169 -2.79 19.77 -2.40
N SER A 170 -2.85 19.00 -1.32
CA SER A 170 -3.65 17.76 -1.28
C SER A 170 -5.15 18.05 -1.48
N GLY A 171 -5.70 19.04 -0.77
CA GLY A 171 -7.08 19.46 -0.94
C GLY A 171 -7.37 19.93 -2.36
N VAL A 172 -6.51 20.77 -2.92
CA VAL A 172 -6.59 21.22 -4.33
C VAL A 172 -6.52 20.00 -5.28
N GLY A 173 -5.65 19.02 -5.01
CA GLY A 173 -5.56 17.80 -5.80
C GLY A 173 -6.88 17.02 -5.85
N PHE A 174 -7.61 16.89 -4.74
CA PHE A 174 -8.94 16.27 -4.74
C PHE A 174 -9.98 17.10 -5.51
N LEU A 175 -9.92 18.42 -5.44
CA LEU A 175 -10.79 19.29 -6.25
C LEU A 175 -10.50 19.16 -7.75
N ILE A 176 -9.23 19.02 -8.14
CA ILE A 176 -8.84 18.71 -9.52
C ILE A 176 -9.44 17.38 -9.97
N VAL A 177 -9.41 16.34 -9.13
CA VAL A 177 -10.06 15.05 -9.42
C VAL A 177 -11.55 15.23 -9.67
N ALA A 178 -12.24 16.00 -8.81
CA ALA A 178 -13.65 16.31 -9.00
C ALA A 178 -13.89 17.04 -10.33
N ALA A 179 -13.13 18.08 -10.64
CA ALA A 179 -13.24 18.84 -11.88
C ALA A 179 -13.05 17.96 -13.12
N ILE A 180 -12.05 17.06 -13.12
CA ILE A 180 -11.83 16.11 -14.21
C ILE A 180 -13.05 15.21 -14.42
N MET A 181 -13.68 14.74 -13.32
CA MET A 181 -14.89 13.91 -13.42
C MET A 181 -16.09 14.66 -13.99
N PHE A 182 -16.21 15.95 -13.73
CA PHE A 182 -17.29 16.76 -14.31
C PHE A 182 -17.09 17.02 -15.80
N VAL A 183 -15.84 17.20 -16.26
CA VAL A 183 -15.51 17.54 -17.66
C VAL A 183 -15.32 16.32 -18.55
N THR A 184 -15.19 15.10 -17.97
CA THR A 184 -14.95 13.90 -18.77
C THR A 184 -16.28 13.25 -19.16
N PRO A 185 -16.68 13.27 -20.44
CA PRO A 185 -17.85 12.54 -20.90
C PRO A 185 -17.51 11.04 -20.91
N LEU A 186 -17.89 10.36 -19.86
CA LEU A 186 -17.89 8.90 -19.83
C LEU A 186 -19.30 8.50 -20.26
N GLY A 187 -19.43 8.01 -21.51
CA GLY A 187 -20.71 7.67 -22.11
C GLY A 187 -21.55 6.73 -21.26
N SER A 188 -22.84 6.72 -21.51
CA SER A 188 -23.88 5.95 -20.83
C SER A 188 -23.76 4.41 -20.93
N ALA A 189 -22.61 3.88 -21.34
CA ALA A 189 -22.29 2.45 -21.34
C ALA A 189 -22.20 1.82 -19.92
N GLN A 190 -22.78 2.48 -18.92
CA GLN A 190 -22.54 2.20 -17.49
C GLN A 190 -23.63 1.33 -16.85
N SER A 191 -24.60 0.86 -17.57
CA SER A 191 -25.75 0.13 -17.00
C SER A 191 -25.77 -1.37 -17.27
N THR A 192 -24.72 -1.93 -17.85
CA THR A 192 -24.67 -3.39 -17.99
C THR A 192 -23.86 -3.99 -16.83
N PRO A 193 -24.46 -4.84 -16.00
CA PRO A 193 -23.72 -5.64 -15.04
C PRO A 193 -22.89 -6.65 -15.83
N THR A 194 -21.67 -6.32 -16.17
CA THR A 194 -20.73 -7.28 -16.74
C THR A 194 -20.17 -8.11 -15.61
N THR A 195 -20.81 -9.23 -15.35
CA THR A 195 -20.14 -10.44 -14.85
C THR A 195 -19.12 -10.84 -15.89
N THR A 196 -17.87 -10.87 -15.52
CA THR A 196 -16.74 -11.65 -16.05
C THR A 196 -15.49 -10.82 -16.30
N GLY A 197 -14.45 -11.25 -15.61
CA GLY A 197 -13.04 -10.95 -15.86
C GLY A 197 -12.26 -10.73 -14.56
N PRO A 198 -11.22 -11.52 -14.28
CA PRO A 198 -10.37 -11.33 -13.10
C PRO A 198 -9.42 -10.18 -13.37
N SER A 199 -9.88 -8.97 -13.13
CA SER A 199 -8.96 -7.82 -13.05
C SER A 199 -8.44 -7.74 -11.63
N ALA A 200 -7.13 -7.68 -11.50
CA ALA A 200 -6.39 -7.45 -10.28
C ALA A 200 -6.94 -6.21 -9.54
N SER A 201 -8.04 -6.40 -8.86
CA SER A 201 -8.74 -5.38 -8.09
C SER A 201 -8.06 -5.27 -6.73
N GLN A 202 -7.32 -4.22 -6.56
CA GLN A 202 -6.79 -3.80 -5.27
C GLN A 202 -7.88 -3.46 -4.24
N SER A 203 -9.16 -3.81 -4.40
CA SER A 203 -10.20 -3.46 -3.44
C SER A 203 -11.54 -4.16 -3.67
N ALA A 204 -11.58 -5.47 -3.74
CA ALA A 204 -12.81 -6.19 -3.45
C ALA A 204 -12.60 -6.98 -2.15
N ALA A 205 -13.01 -6.38 -1.03
CA ALA A 205 -13.17 -7.21 0.15
C ALA A 205 -14.20 -8.30 -0.18
N PRO A 206 -13.89 -9.56 0.08
CA PRO A 206 -14.75 -10.68 -0.25
C PRO A 206 -16.11 -10.51 0.42
N LYS A 207 -17.21 -10.86 -0.29
CA LYS A 207 -18.50 -11.11 0.36
C LYS A 207 -18.25 -12.06 1.54
N GLY A 208 -18.93 -11.92 2.67
CA GLY A 208 -18.64 -12.68 3.89
C GLY A 208 -18.49 -14.20 3.70
N SER A 209 -19.13 -14.80 2.70
CA SER A 209 -18.93 -16.18 2.25
C SER A 209 -17.55 -16.39 1.59
N SER A 210 -17.06 -15.40 0.84
CA SER A 210 -15.77 -15.42 0.17
C SER A 210 -14.61 -15.30 1.15
N PHE A 211 -14.72 -14.43 2.18
CA PHE A 211 -13.69 -14.30 3.21
C PHE A 211 -13.54 -15.57 4.06
N ARG A 212 -14.67 -16.17 4.49
CA ARG A 212 -14.64 -17.45 5.21
C ARG A 212 -14.06 -18.57 4.34
N ARG A 213 -14.34 -18.58 3.04
CA ARG A 213 -13.77 -19.52 2.09
C ARG A 213 -12.26 -19.32 1.95
N ALA A 214 -11.79 -18.06 1.77
CA ALA A 214 -10.38 -17.75 1.72
C ALA A 214 -9.63 -18.17 3.00
N LEU A 215 -10.20 -17.90 4.18
CA LEU A 215 -9.63 -18.32 5.45
C LEU A 215 -9.56 -19.85 5.57
N ARG A 216 -10.59 -20.57 5.14
CA ARG A 216 -10.61 -22.04 5.11
C ARG A 216 -9.55 -22.60 4.16
N LEU A 217 -9.41 -22.03 2.95
CA LEU A 217 -8.38 -22.43 1.98
C LEU A 217 -6.97 -22.17 2.53
N MET A 218 -6.75 -21.00 3.16
CA MET A 218 -5.49 -20.68 3.81
C MET A 218 -5.10 -21.73 4.87
N TRP A 219 -6.05 -22.21 5.67
CA TRP A 219 -5.78 -23.24 6.69
C TRP A 219 -5.59 -24.64 6.11
N ASN A 220 -6.34 -25.00 5.07
CA ASN A 220 -6.34 -26.35 4.50
C ASN A 220 -5.15 -26.60 3.56
N ILE A 221 -4.67 -25.57 2.84
CA ILE A 221 -3.56 -25.70 1.90
C ILE A 221 -2.28 -25.31 2.60
N THR A 222 -1.42 -26.28 2.90
CA THR A 222 -0.17 -26.05 3.65
C THR A 222 0.76 -25.03 2.97
N ALA A 223 0.87 -25.06 1.64
CA ALA A 223 1.68 -24.08 0.89
C ALA A 223 1.17 -22.64 1.08
N VAL A 224 -0.15 -22.43 1.01
CA VAL A 224 -0.79 -21.13 1.22
C VAL A 224 -0.60 -20.68 2.66
N ARG A 225 -0.78 -21.56 3.64
CA ARG A 225 -0.56 -21.23 5.06
C ARG A 225 0.86 -20.78 5.35
N ILE A 226 1.86 -21.47 4.82
CA ILE A 226 3.27 -21.10 4.98
C ILE A 226 3.54 -19.75 4.31
N LEU A 227 3.03 -19.54 3.10
CA LEU A 227 3.15 -18.28 2.38
C LEU A 227 2.62 -17.11 3.22
N PHE A 228 1.44 -17.26 3.84
CA PHE A 228 0.84 -16.23 4.69
C PHE A 228 1.61 -15.99 5.99
N LEU A 229 2.21 -17.02 6.59
CA LEU A 229 3.11 -16.83 7.72
C LEU A 229 4.35 -16.00 7.34
N CYS A 230 4.93 -16.26 6.17
CA CYS A 230 6.01 -15.43 5.63
C CYS A 230 5.59 -13.97 5.43
N VAL A 231 4.39 -13.75 4.91
CA VAL A 231 3.80 -12.41 4.73
C VAL A 231 3.66 -11.70 6.08
N VAL A 232 3.09 -12.37 7.09
CA VAL A 232 2.93 -11.77 8.43
C VAL A 232 4.27 -11.34 8.99
N VAL A 233 5.27 -12.24 9.02
CA VAL A 233 6.60 -11.94 9.56
C VAL A 233 7.26 -10.79 8.79
N PHE A 234 7.19 -10.80 7.47
CA PHE A 234 7.79 -9.77 6.64
C PHE A 234 7.13 -8.39 6.88
N TYR A 235 5.80 -8.31 6.85
CA TYR A 235 5.11 -7.02 6.97
C TYR A 235 4.97 -6.51 8.41
N LEU A 236 5.08 -7.36 9.42
CA LEU A 236 5.30 -6.91 10.80
C LEU A 236 6.55 -6.05 10.92
N VAL A 237 7.57 -6.31 10.12
CA VAL A 237 8.87 -5.63 10.17
C VAL A 237 8.96 -4.55 9.11
N SER A 238 8.98 -4.95 7.84
CA SER A 238 9.14 -4.02 6.72
C SER A 238 7.98 -3.01 6.64
N GLY A 239 6.76 -3.47 6.91
CA GLY A 239 5.57 -2.62 6.93
C GLY A 239 5.58 -1.60 8.06
N SER A 240 6.01 -2.00 9.27
CA SER A 240 6.09 -1.09 10.41
C SER A 240 7.12 0.02 10.23
N ILE A 241 8.30 -0.29 9.67
CA ILE A 241 9.31 0.74 9.36
C ILE A 241 8.77 1.72 8.34
N HIS A 242 8.12 1.23 7.28
CA HIS A 242 7.53 2.09 6.27
C HIS A 242 6.48 3.05 6.86
N GLN A 243 5.72 2.60 7.86
CA GLN A 243 4.73 3.42 8.56
C GLN A 243 5.39 4.43 9.53
N LEU A 244 6.47 4.05 10.20
CA LEU A 244 7.19 4.88 11.16
C LEU A 244 8.42 5.58 10.56
N LEU A 245 8.50 5.68 9.24
CA LEU A 245 9.64 6.25 8.53
C LEU A 245 9.92 7.71 8.95
N ALA A 246 8.89 8.45 9.40
CA ALA A 246 9.05 9.77 9.96
C ALA A 246 9.95 9.78 11.20
N ALA A 247 9.89 8.73 12.05
CA ALA A 247 10.77 8.63 13.22
C ALA A 247 12.23 8.47 12.81
N VAL A 248 12.50 7.63 11.80
CA VAL A 248 13.85 7.44 11.25
C VAL A 248 14.37 8.75 10.61
N ALA A 249 13.51 9.42 9.82
CA ALA A 249 13.87 10.67 9.17
C ALA A 249 14.20 11.78 10.19
N LYS A 250 13.40 11.90 11.26
CA LYS A 250 13.59 12.91 12.31
C LYS A 250 14.85 12.66 13.13
N ASP A 251 15.22 11.40 13.33
CA ASP A 251 16.44 11.02 14.08
C ASP A 251 17.73 11.43 13.33
N THR A 252 17.67 11.51 11.99
CA THR A 252 18.83 11.89 11.15
C THR A 252 18.76 13.31 10.58
N SER A 253 17.61 13.94 10.58
CA SER A 253 17.41 15.27 9.98
C SER A 253 16.26 16.03 10.65
N THR A 254 16.41 17.34 10.74
CA THR A 254 15.36 18.22 11.24
C THR A 254 14.33 18.64 10.17
N THR A 255 14.52 18.21 8.92
CA THR A 255 13.68 18.62 7.80
C THR A 255 12.74 17.51 7.31
N SER A 256 11.50 17.87 6.97
CA SER A 256 10.53 16.95 6.37
C SER A 256 10.98 16.42 5.01
N LEU A 257 11.94 17.08 4.35
CA LEU A 257 12.51 16.62 3.09
C LEU A 257 13.19 15.25 3.22
N ALA A 258 13.84 14.98 4.38
CA ALA A 258 14.46 13.68 4.65
C ALA A 258 13.41 12.54 4.56
N LEU A 259 12.22 12.73 5.13
CA LEU A 259 11.14 11.78 5.03
C LEU A 259 10.69 11.54 3.58
N GLY A 260 10.52 12.63 2.80
CA GLY A 260 10.17 12.55 1.38
C GLY A 260 11.20 11.79 0.56
N THR A 261 12.50 12.04 0.79
CA THR A 261 13.59 11.34 0.08
C THR A 261 13.67 9.87 0.43
N LEU A 262 13.44 9.47 1.69
CA LEU A 262 13.40 8.08 2.10
C LEU A 262 12.25 7.31 1.40
N TYR A 263 11.06 7.89 1.29
CA TYR A 263 9.97 7.29 0.51
C TYR A 263 10.31 7.16 -0.98
N ALA A 264 10.95 8.17 -1.57
CA ALA A 264 11.40 8.11 -2.96
C ALA A 264 12.41 6.98 -3.18
N CYS A 265 13.37 6.81 -2.27
CA CYS A 265 14.35 5.73 -2.31
C CYS A 265 13.68 4.34 -2.24
N ALA A 266 12.69 4.15 -1.36
CA ALA A 266 11.93 2.91 -1.32
C ALA A 266 11.23 2.61 -2.66
N ALA A 267 10.65 3.62 -3.29
CA ALA A 267 9.98 3.46 -4.58
C ALA A 267 10.97 3.13 -5.71
N ILE A 268 12.16 3.74 -5.71
CA ILE A 268 13.23 3.41 -6.66
C ILE A 268 13.61 1.94 -6.51
N GLY A 269 13.82 1.45 -5.29
CA GLY A 269 14.11 0.05 -5.00
C GLY A 269 13.05 -0.90 -5.56
N ALA A 270 11.78 -0.59 -5.33
CA ALA A 270 10.66 -1.38 -5.84
C ALA A 270 10.65 -1.44 -7.39
N ILE A 271 10.84 -0.30 -8.05
CA ILE A 271 10.86 -0.22 -9.53
C ILE A 271 12.01 -1.04 -10.12
N LEU A 272 13.20 -0.91 -9.55
CA LEU A 272 14.40 -1.62 -10.04
C LEU A 272 14.27 -3.15 -9.90
N THR A 273 13.54 -3.61 -8.89
CA THR A 273 13.41 -5.04 -8.55
C THR A 273 12.33 -5.75 -9.36
N ASN A 274 11.34 -5.05 -9.87
CA ASN A 274 10.18 -5.66 -10.51
C ASN A 274 10.57 -6.62 -11.66
N ARG A 275 11.31 -6.17 -12.66
CA ARG A 275 11.71 -7.02 -13.81
C ARG A 275 12.64 -8.17 -13.44
N PRO A 276 13.73 -7.99 -12.67
CA PRO A 276 14.61 -9.09 -12.26
C PRO A 276 13.88 -10.19 -11.51
N VAL A 277 13.00 -9.84 -10.56
CA VAL A 277 12.25 -10.83 -9.77
C VAL A 277 11.27 -11.61 -10.63
N LEU A 278 10.53 -10.96 -11.52
CA LEU A 278 9.63 -11.66 -12.43
C LEU A 278 10.39 -12.66 -13.33
N ARG A 279 11.51 -12.24 -13.90
CA ARG A 279 12.37 -13.15 -14.71
C ARG A 279 12.90 -14.32 -13.89
N TYR A 280 13.30 -14.08 -12.63
CA TYR A 280 13.77 -15.15 -11.76
C TYR A 280 12.65 -16.15 -11.46
N LEU A 281 11.43 -15.68 -11.16
CA LEU A 281 10.26 -16.52 -10.89
C LEU A 281 9.82 -17.33 -12.11
N ASP A 282 9.93 -16.76 -13.32
CA ASP A 282 9.57 -17.45 -14.56
C ASP A 282 10.58 -18.54 -14.93
N ASN A 283 11.88 -18.33 -14.67
CA ASN A 283 12.95 -19.24 -15.11
C ASN A 283 13.26 -20.36 -14.10
N ASN A 284 13.24 -20.09 -12.80
CA ASN A 284 13.84 -20.98 -11.79
C ASN A 284 12.84 -21.68 -10.85
N GLY A 285 11.60 -21.24 -10.79
CA GLY A 285 10.56 -21.86 -9.94
C GLY A 285 10.83 -21.89 -8.42
N HIS A 286 12.00 -21.43 -7.95
CA HIS A 286 12.44 -21.52 -6.54
C HIS A 286 11.86 -20.42 -5.65
N ARG A 287 10.52 -20.32 -5.60
CA ARG A 287 9.78 -19.30 -4.81
C ARG A 287 10.11 -19.36 -3.33
N THR A 288 10.19 -20.55 -2.79
CA THR A 288 10.50 -20.84 -1.38
C THR A 288 11.85 -20.26 -0.97
N ARG A 289 12.87 -20.46 -1.81
CA ARG A 289 14.22 -19.92 -1.58
C ARG A 289 14.20 -18.40 -1.60
N LEU A 290 13.47 -17.80 -2.56
CA LEU A 290 13.37 -16.34 -2.67
C LEU A 290 12.65 -15.74 -1.46
N LEU A 291 11.56 -16.35 -0.97
CA LEU A 291 10.87 -15.93 0.26
C LEU A 291 11.82 -15.92 1.46
N SER A 292 12.60 -16.99 1.64
CA SER A 292 13.57 -17.08 2.73
C SER A 292 14.64 -15.98 2.65
N ILE A 293 15.20 -15.75 1.46
CA ILE A 293 16.20 -14.69 1.24
C ILE A 293 15.60 -13.32 1.54
N VAL A 294 14.39 -13.04 1.06
CA VAL A 294 13.72 -11.75 1.25
C VAL A 294 13.48 -11.45 2.73
N ILE A 295 13.01 -12.43 3.51
CA ILE A 295 12.76 -12.24 4.95
C ILE A 295 14.05 -11.98 5.72
N VAL A 296 15.10 -12.79 5.48
CA VAL A 296 16.40 -12.61 6.15
C VAL A 296 17.03 -11.29 5.76
N ALA A 297 17.05 -10.97 4.47
CA ALA A 297 17.61 -9.72 3.99
C ALA A 297 16.87 -8.49 4.54
N ALA A 298 15.51 -8.56 4.67
CA ALA A 298 14.74 -7.50 5.29
C ALA A 298 15.11 -7.33 6.77
N ALA A 299 15.21 -8.42 7.53
CA ALA A 299 15.60 -8.36 8.94
C ALA A 299 17.03 -7.80 9.13
N LEU A 300 17.98 -8.22 8.30
CA LEU A 300 19.34 -7.68 8.30
C LEU A 300 19.38 -6.20 7.92
N THR A 301 18.58 -5.79 6.92
CA THR A 301 18.46 -4.37 6.53
C THR A 301 17.94 -3.54 7.70
N VAL A 302 16.98 -4.06 8.46
CA VAL A 302 16.41 -3.38 9.63
C VAL A 302 17.43 -3.28 10.77
N VAL A 303 18.21 -4.33 11.01
CA VAL A 303 19.33 -4.26 11.95
C VAL A 303 20.34 -3.19 11.50
N ALA A 304 20.66 -3.15 10.21
CA ALA A 304 21.58 -2.14 9.65
C ALA A 304 21.06 -0.70 9.83
N PHE A 305 19.73 -0.48 9.76
CA PHE A 305 19.15 0.82 10.10
C PHE A 305 19.46 1.26 11.54
N GLY A 306 19.51 0.33 12.48
CA GLY A 306 19.85 0.63 13.87
C GLY A 306 21.27 1.11 14.06
N PHE A 307 22.19 0.74 13.18
CA PHE A 307 23.60 1.18 13.17
C PHE A 307 23.88 2.32 12.19
N SER A 308 22.88 2.81 11.50
CA SER A 308 23.02 3.93 10.57
C SER A 308 23.32 5.22 11.33
N SER A 309 24.28 5.99 10.84
CA SER A 309 24.70 7.28 11.40
C SER A 309 24.35 8.48 10.54
N GLY A 310 23.61 8.30 9.42
CA GLY A 310 23.32 9.41 8.53
C GLY A 310 22.29 9.12 7.44
N LEU A 311 21.68 10.19 6.95
CA LEU A 311 20.59 10.15 5.97
C LEU A 311 20.97 9.38 4.68
N ILE A 312 22.20 9.53 4.17
CA ILE A 312 22.63 8.87 2.93
C ILE A 312 22.61 7.33 3.11
N PHE A 313 23.05 6.86 4.27
CA PHE A 313 23.02 5.43 4.56
C PHE A 313 21.57 4.93 4.74
N ASP A 314 20.73 5.68 5.43
CA ASP A 314 19.30 5.40 5.53
C ASP A 314 18.62 5.34 4.15
N MET A 315 18.96 6.26 3.24
CA MET A 315 18.48 6.24 1.85
C MET A 315 18.88 4.96 1.12
N ALA A 316 20.13 4.51 1.24
CA ALA A 316 20.57 3.26 0.63
C ALA A 316 19.82 2.04 1.19
N LEU A 317 19.63 1.99 2.51
CA LEU A 317 18.84 0.94 3.16
C LEU A 317 17.37 0.95 2.74
N MET A 318 16.78 2.15 2.51
CA MET A 318 15.42 2.26 1.99
C MET A 318 15.27 1.76 0.56
N VAL A 319 16.27 1.95 -0.30
CA VAL A 319 16.29 1.32 -1.64
C VAL A 319 16.22 -0.20 -1.50
N ILE A 320 17.04 -0.79 -0.62
CA ILE A 320 17.06 -2.23 -0.38
C ILE A 320 15.71 -2.71 0.19
N LEU A 321 15.17 -2.03 1.20
CA LEU A 321 13.91 -2.40 1.82
C LEU A 321 12.72 -2.30 0.85
N GLY A 322 12.71 -1.27 -0.01
CA GLY A 322 11.73 -1.13 -1.08
C GLY A 322 11.81 -2.25 -2.12
N ALA A 323 13.04 -2.63 -2.49
CA ALA A 323 13.30 -3.77 -3.38
C ALA A 323 12.78 -5.09 -2.80
N LEU A 324 13.05 -5.35 -1.51
CA LEU A 324 12.59 -6.55 -0.79
C LEU A 324 11.06 -6.56 -0.64
N GLY A 325 10.44 -5.40 -0.40
CA GLY A 325 8.98 -5.27 -0.33
C GLY A 325 8.29 -5.62 -1.64
N GLU A 326 8.82 -5.13 -2.76
CA GLU A 326 8.32 -5.48 -4.09
C GLU A 326 8.55 -6.95 -4.41
N ALA A 327 9.72 -7.50 -4.08
CA ALA A 327 10.02 -8.92 -4.27
C ALA A 327 9.02 -9.81 -3.51
N MET A 328 8.75 -9.51 -2.23
CA MET A 328 7.75 -10.23 -1.44
C MET A 328 6.37 -10.17 -2.09
N TYR A 329 5.93 -8.99 -2.50
CA TYR A 329 4.63 -8.79 -3.14
C TYR A 329 4.48 -9.62 -4.42
N LEU A 330 5.49 -9.59 -5.30
CA LEU A 330 5.48 -10.33 -6.57
C LEU A 330 5.50 -11.85 -6.37
N VAL A 331 6.30 -12.35 -5.41
CA VAL A 331 6.34 -13.78 -5.09
C VAL A 331 4.98 -14.26 -4.61
N VAL A 332 4.34 -13.51 -3.70
CA VAL A 332 3.00 -13.86 -3.19
C VAL A 332 1.97 -13.83 -4.31
N GLN A 333 1.93 -12.76 -5.10
CA GLN A 333 1.01 -12.62 -6.22
C GLN A 333 1.15 -13.78 -7.22
N ARG A 334 2.39 -14.15 -7.59
CA ARG A 334 2.66 -15.24 -8.51
C ARG A 334 2.29 -16.60 -7.92
N SER A 335 2.55 -16.82 -6.63
CA SER A 335 2.18 -18.06 -5.94
C SER A 335 0.68 -18.26 -5.89
N ILE A 336 -0.09 -17.21 -5.58
CA ILE A 336 -1.56 -17.27 -5.57
C ILE A 336 -2.11 -17.65 -6.95
N LEU A 337 -1.58 -17.06 -8.03
CA LEU A 337 -2.04 -17.31 -9.39
C LEU A 337 -1.72 -18.72 -9.90
N LEU A 338 -0.71 -19.40 -9.34
CA LEU A 338 -0.25 -20.71 -9.81
C LEU A 338 -0.76 -21.88 -8.96
N GLU A 339 -1.16 -21.62 -7.71
CA GLU A 339 -1.59 -22.66 -6.77
C GLU A 339 -3.11 -22.73 -6.60
N LEU A 340 -3.85 -21.74 -7.14
CA LEU A 340 -5.28 -21.62 -6.92
C LEU A 340 -6.02 -21.39 -8.23
N ASP A 341 -7.23 -21.94 -8.30
CA ASP A 341 -8.15 -21.68 -9.38
C ASP A 341 -8.54 -20.19 -9.44
N GLU A 342 -8.91 -19.72 -10.62
CA GLU A 342 -9.28 -18.33 -10.88
C GLU A 342 -10.38 -17.82 -9.94
N ALA A 343 -11.34 -18.68 -9.57
CA ALA A 343 -12.44 -18.35 -8.67
C ALA A 343 -11.99 -18.08 -7.22
N ASP A 344 -10.90 -18.70 -6.76
CA ASP A 344 -10.39 -18.62 -5.40
C ASP A 344 -9.23 -17.61 -5.27
N SER A 345 -8.48 -17.39 -6.34
CA SER A 345 -7.32 -16.48 -6.36
C SER A 345 -7.69 -15.06 -5.94
N GLY A 346 -8.83 -14.52 -6.37
CA GLY A 346 -9.31 -13.20 -5.97
C GLY A 346 -9.63 -13.08 -4.48
N ALA A 347 -10.22 -14.12 -3.88
CA ALA A 347 -10.55 -14.14 -2.45
C ALA A 347 -9.28 -14.23 -1.59
N ILE A 348 -8.33 -15.08 -1.99
CA ILE A 348 -7.03 -15.24 -1.31
C ILE A 348 -6.18 -13.97 -1.47
N PHE A 349 -6.18 -13.31 -2.63
CA PHE A 349 -5.48 -12.05 -2.82
C PHE A 349 -6.07 -10.93 -1.94
N GLY A 350 -7.39 -10.87 -1.80
CA GLY A 350 -8.04 -9.96 -0.84
C GLY A 350 -7.64 -10.23 0.61
N LEU A 351 -7.52 -11.51 1.01
CA LEU A 351 -7.03 -11.90 2.32
C LEU A 351 -5.56 -11.51 2.50
N PHE A 352 -4.73 -11.67 1.47
CA PHE A 352 -3.33 -11.21 1.46
C PHE A 352 -3.22 -9.72 1.77
N LEU A 353 -3.99 -8.86 1.08
CA LEU A 353 -3.97 -7.42 1.32
C LEU A 353 -4.43 -7.05 2.74
N ALA A 354 -5.44 -7.76 3.26
CA ALA A 354 -5.91 -7.55 4.63
C ALA A 354 -4.83 -7.94 5.66
N ILE A 355 -4.15 -9.07 5.47
CA ILE A 355 -3.09 -9.54 6.35
C ILE A 355 -1.84 -8.63 6.26
N LEU A 356 -1.44 -8.23 5.06
CA LEU A 356 -0.37 -7.26 4.84
C LEU A 356 -0.62 -5.97 5.63
N THR A 357 -1.83 -5.40 5.48
CA THR A 357 -2.20 -4.16 6.17
C THR A 357 -2.28 -4.36 7.68
N GLY A 358 -2.93 -5.43 8.13
CA GLY A 358 -3.07 -5.75 9.56
C GLY A 358 -1.72 -6.01 10.24
N ALA A 359 -0.83 -6.76 9.59
CA ALA A 359 0.52 -7.02 10.10
C ALA A 359 1.35 -5.72 10.20
N SER A 360 1.26 -4.85 9.17
CA SER A 360 1.95 -3.55 9.21
C SER A 360 1.44 -2.64 10.32
N ILE A 361 0.12 -2.61 10.58
CA ILE A 361 -0.49 -1.86 11.68
C ILE A 361 -0.01 -2.40 13.03
N LEU A 362 -0.13 -3.71 13.27
CA LEU A 362 0.28 -4.33 14.52
C LEU A 362 1.79 -4.14 14.75
N GLY A 363 2.59 -4.32 13.71
CA GLY A 363 4.03 -4.07 13.77
C GLY A 363 4.37 -2.61 14.09
N SER A 364 3.62 -1.65 13.54
CA SER A 364 3.86 -0.22 13.82
C SER A 364 3.54 0.16 15.26
N ILE A 365 2.50 -0.44 15.87
CA ILE A 365 2.21 -0.24 17.30
C ILE A 365 3.37 -0.77 18.15
N GLY A 366 3.76 -2.03 17.92
CA GLY A 366 4.84 -2.65 18.68
C GLY A 366 6.16 -1.90 18.52
N LEU A 367 6.51 -1.51 17.29
CA LEU A 367 7.72 -0.75 17.03
C LEU A 367 7.66 0.67 17.61
N GLY A 368 6.51 1.34 17.56
CA GLY A 368 6.33 2.68 18.12
C GLY A 368 6.53 2.69 19.65
N LEU A 369 5.91 1.73 20.34
CA LEU A 369 6.10 1.54 21.79
C LEU A 369 7.56 1.23 22.12
N LEU A 370 8.19 0.38 21.32
CA LEU A 370 9.59 0.02 21.51
C LEU A 370 10.54 1.21 21.28
N MET A 371 10.29 1.99 20.22
CA MET A 371 11.08 3.19 19.93
C MET A 371 10.95 4.27 21.01
N ASP A 372 9.76 4.44 21.59
CA ASP A 372 9.58 5.37 22.71
C ASP A 372 10.29 4.89 23.98
N ALA A 373 10.39 3.57 24.19
CA ALA A 373 11.03 2.99 25.39
C ALA A 373 12.55 2.98 25.32
N VAL A 374 13.14 2.61 24.17
CA VAL A 374 14.60 2.37 24.05
C VAL A 374 15.29 3.25 22.99
N GLY A 375 14.55 4.15 22.35
CA GLY A 375 15.02 5.01 21.27
C GLY A 375 14.87 4.37 19.89
N VAL A 376 14.87 5.21 18.85
CA VAL A 376 14.57 4.82 17.46
C VAL A 376 15.53 3.75 16.95
N ARG A 377 16.85 3.96 17.11
CA ARG A 377 17.86 3.05 16.58
C ARG A 377 17.89 1.71 17.31
N SER A 378 17.82 1.73 18.65
CA SER A 378 17.77 0.50 19.46
C SER A 378 16.50 -0.29 19.20
N GLY A 379 15.35 0.39 18.98
CA GLY A 379 14.10 -0.24 18.61
C GLY A 379 14.19 -0.98 17.27
N LEU A 380 14.86 -0.40 16.27
CA LEU A 380 15.10 -1.05 14.98
C LEU A 380 16.01 -2.28 15.11
N VAL A 381 17.12 -2.18 15.86
CA VAL A 381 18.01 -3.34 16.12
C VAL A 381 17.21 -4.46 16.77
N THR A 382 16.46 -4.15 17.83
CA THR A 382 15.66 -5.15 18.56
C THR A 382 14.64 -5.82 17.65
N LEU A 383 13.89 -5.04 16.85
CA LEU A 383 12.92 -5.56 15.89
C LEU A 383 13.59 -6.50 14.87
N GLY A 384 14.71 -6.07 14.29
CA GLY A 384 15.43 -6.86 13.28
C GLY A 384 15.98 -8.16 13.86
N VAL A 385 16.56 -8.13 15.07
CA VAL A 385 17.07 -9.33 15.77
C VAL A 385 15.93 -10.30 16.11
N VAL A 386 14.82 -9.81 16.68
CA VAL A 386 13.64 -10.65 16.96
C VAL A 386 13.13 -11.31 15.68
N THR A 387 13.13 -10.56 14.57
CA THR A 387 12.71 -11.10 13.28
C THR A 387 13.65 -12.19 12.77
N LEU A 388 14.96 -12.03 12.91
CA LEU A 388 15.93 -13.07 12.55
C LEU A 388 15.70 -14.35 13.36
N VAL A 389 15.44 -14.22 14.66
CA VAL A 389 15.12 -15.37 15.53
C VAL A 389 13.85 -16.09 15.07
N ILE A 390 12.80 -15.34 14.69
CA ILE A 390 11.54 -15.91 14.18
C ILE A 390 11.72 -16.49 12.76
N ALA A 391 12.56 -15.87 11.93
CA ALA A 391 12.79 -16.31 10.56
C ALA A 391 13.45 -17.71 10.49
N VAL A 392 14.33 -18.07 11.42
CA VAL A 392 15.03 -19.36 11.41
C VAL A 392 14.04 -20.55 11.41
N PRO A 393 13.14 -20.72 12.39
CA PRO A 393 12.18 -21.82 12.38
C PRO A 393 11.21 -21.74 11.18
N LEU A 394 10.84 -20.54 10.73
CA LEU A 394 9.99 -20.36 9.58
C LEU A 394 10.68 -20.88 8.30
N ILE A 395 11.95 -20.58 8.09
CA ILE A 395 12.71 -21.06 6.93
C ILE A 395 12.84 -22.58 6.96
N LEU A 396 13.06 -23.17 8.14
CA LEU A 396 13.10 -24.62 8.30
C LEU A 396 11.75 -25.27 7.94
N LEU A 397 10.62 -24.65 8.31
CA LEU A 397 9.28 -25.10 7.91
C LEU A 397 9.08 -25.01 6.40
N VAL A 398 9.49 -23.90 5.81
CA VAL A 398 9.40 -23.64 4.37
C VAL A 398 10.21 -24.65 3.56
N THR A 399 11.44 -24.92 3.96
CA THR A 399 12.33 -25.88 3.26
C THR A 399 11.84 -27.32 3.39
N ARG A 400 11.35 -27.73 4.57
CA ARG A 400 10.76 -29.08 4.78
C ARG A 400 9.46 -29.29 3.96
N ALA A 401 8.65 -28.25 3.82
CA ALA A 401 7.42 -28.34 3.01
C ALA A 401 7.72 -28.48 1.50
N SER A 402 8.81 -27.87 1.04
CA SER A 402 9.24 -27.97 -0.38
C SER A 402 9.93 -29.28 -0.72
N SER A 403 10.44 -30.01 0.28
CA SER A 403 11.15 -31.29 0.08
C SER A 403 10.22 -32.51 0.05
N LYS A 404 8.94 -32.37 0.39
CA LYS A 404 7.96 -33.46 0.22
C LYS A 404 7.56 -33.56 -1.26
N PRO A 405 7.85 -34.68 -1.95
CA PRO A 405 7.35 -34.87 -3.33
C PRO A 405 5.83 -34.78 -3.30
N GLN A 406 5.26 -34.05 -4.26
CA GLN A 406 3.84 -34.14 -4.59
C GLN A 406 3.58 -35.61 -4.93
N GLN A 407 3.03 -36.35 -3.97
CA GLN A 407 2.48 -37.67 -4.28
C GLN A 407 1.38 -37.43 -5.31
N ALA A 408 1.67 -37.81 -6.55
CA ALA A 408 0.70 -37.93 -7.60
C ALA A 408 -0.48 -38.78 -7.07
N SER A 409 -1.64 -38.16 -7.02
CA SER A 409 -2.88 -38.94 -6.98
C SER A 409 -3.07 -39.60 -8.35
N THR A 410 -2.32 -40.67 -8.57
CA THR A 410 -2.70 -41.76 -9.48
C THR A 410 -3.43 -42.73 -8.60
N ASP A 411 -4.72 -42.58 -8.49
CA ASP A 411 -5.64 -43.68 -8.23
C ASP A 411 -7.00 -43.27 -8.77
N ASP A 412 -7.33 -43.99 -9.87
CA ASP A 412 -8.62 -44.33 -10.50
C ASP A 412 -9.55 -43.21 -10.96
#